data_1ce56fd1b5bc899be4e6d600d3dccde4
#
_entry.id   1ce56fd1b5bc899be4e6d600d3dccde4
#
_cell.length_a   1.000
_cell.length_b   1.000
_cell.length_c   1.000
_cell.angle_alpha   90.00
_cell.angle_beta   90.00
_cell.angle_gamma   90.00
#
_symmetry.space_group_name_H-M   'P 1'
#
loop_
_entity.id
_entity.type
_entity.pdbx_description
1 polymer ?
#
loop_
_entity_poly.entity_id
_entity_poly.type
_entity_poly.pdbx_seq_one_letter_code
_entity_poly.pdbx_strand_id
1 'polypeptide(L)'
;MIGLIGIVCIFVMVFGGYLAAGGKMAIILKSLPFEMMMIGGAAIGAFLISNDMSAVKHTAKDIGKVFKGPKWKPEDYRDLLCLLFSLIRIARANPVEVEQHIEDPQASDLFSPYPKILADKEAVDLICDTMRSATMNYDDPHQVEEVLEKRMEANFHHAMHSSHALQTVADGLPALGIVAAVLGVIKTMGSIDQPPEVLGKLIGGALVGTFLGVFLAYGLVGPFAGKLKAVVEEDNHFYQLIKEVLVANLHNHNAAMCIEVGRQNTPTHNRPAFSDLENALKELKQAAA
;
A
#
# COMPACT_ATOMS: atom_id res chain seq x y z
N MET A 1 -14.84 2.39 2.48
CA MET A 1 -15.96 3.29 2.85
C MET A 1 -15.52 4.45 3.73
N ILE A 2 -14.73 4.24 4.80
CA ILE A 2 -14.27 5.31 5.71
C ILE A 2 -13.51 6.42 4.98
N GLY A 3 -12.64 6.09 4.02
CA GLY A 3 -11.91 7.10 3.25
C GLY A 3 -12.80 8.05 2.44
N LEU A 4 -13.89 7.55 1.85
CA LEU A 4 -14.85 8.38 1.14
C LEU A 4 -15.61 9.32 2.10
N ILE A 5 -15.98 8.82 3.27
CA ILE A 5 -16.61 9.62 4.33
C ILE A 5 -15.66 10.74 4.77
N GLY A 6 -14.36 10.44 4.94
CA GLY A 6 -13.34 11.42 5.28
C GLY A 6 -13.23 12.54 4.24
N ILE A 7 -13.20 12.19 2.95
CA ILE A 7 -13.17 13.17 1.85
C ILE A 7 -14.40 14.07 1.93
N VAL A 8 -15.60 13.51 2.02
CA VAL A 8 -16.85 14.29 2.12
C VAL A 8 -16.83 15.21 3.36
N CYS A 9 -16.36 14.69 4.49
CA CYS A 9 -16.24 15.46 5.73
C CYS A 9 -15.32 16.69 5.55
N ILE A 10 -14.14 16.51 4.94
CA ILE A 10 -13.20 17.60 4.66
C ILE A 10 -13.85 18.67 3.81
N PHE A 11 -14.52 18.30 2.71
CA PHE A 11 -15.17 19.25 1.83
C PHE A 11 -16.32 19.98 2.53
N VAL A 12 -17.19 19.27 3.23
CA VAL A 12 -18.33 19.84 3.95
C VAL A 12 -17.86 20.80 5.06
N MET A 13 -16.84 20.40 5.84
CA MET A 13 -16.37 21.24 6.95
C MET A 13 -15.64 22.48 6.47
N VAL A 14 -14.78 22.37 5.46
CA VAL A 14 -14.03 23.53 4.94
C VAL A 14 -14.94 24.49 4.18
N PHE A 15 -15.67 24.00 3.19
CA PHE A 15 -16.49 24.88 2.35
C PHE A 15 -17.83 25.23 3.01
N GLY A 16 -18.42 24.32 3.77
CA GLY A 16 -19.62 24.57 4.56
C GLY A 16 -19.36 25.58 5.68
N GLY A 17 -18.24 25.45 6.40
CA GLY A 17 -17.79 26.43 7.40
C GLY A 17 -17.54 27.79 6.79
N TYR A 18 -16.88 27.86 5.62
CA TYR A 18 -16.67 29.12 4.89
C TYR A 18 -17.99 29.80 4.49
N LEU A 19 -18.96 29.02 3.99
CA LEU A 19 -20.29 29.54 3.66
C LEU A 19 -21.07 30.02 4.90
N ALA A 20 -21.02 29.25 5.99
CA ALA A 20 -21.66 29.60 7.26
C ALA A 20 -21.09 30.91 7.86
N ALA A 21 -19.81 31.19 7.64
CA ALA A 21 -19.15 32.43 7.99
C ALA A 21 -19.47 33.62 7.04
N GLY A 22 -20.37 33.44 6.05
CA GLY A 22 -20.74 34.48 5.08
C GLY A 22 -19.78 34.60 3.90
N GLY A 23 -18.91 33.60 3.67
CA GLY A 23 -17.93 33.58 2.59
C GLY A 23 -18.59 33.52 1.19
N LYS A 24 -18.00 34.22 0.22
CA LYS A 24 -18.50 34.27 -1.16
C LYS A 24 -17.82 33.19 -2.04
N MET A 25 -18.44 32.03 -2.21
CA MET A 25 -17.94 30.94 -3.06
C MET A 25 -17.63 31.36 -4.50
N ALA A 26 -18.29 32.40 -5.02
CA ALA A 26 -18.10 32.85 -6.40
C ALA A 26 -16.65 33.26 -6.70
N ILE A 27 -15.88 33.76 -5.73
CA ILE A 27 -14.47 34.11 -5.89
C ILE A 27 -13.65 32.84 -6.07
N ILE A 28 -13.86 31.84 -5.19
CA ILE A 28 -13.16 30.55 -5.23
C ILE A 28 -13.47 29.85 -6.56
N LEU A 29 -14.75 29.71 -6.92
CA LEU A 29 -15.17 28.99 -8.12
C LEU A 29 -14.65 29.57 -9.42
N LYS A 30 -14.54 30.92 -9.50
CA LYS A 30 -14.00 31.62 -10.68
C LYS A 30 -12.48 31.45 -10.82
N SER A 31 -11.74 31.39 -9.70
CA SER A 31 -10.29 31.25 -9.70
C SER A 31 -9.87 29.75 -9.86
N LEU A 32 -10.69 28.84 -9.37
CA LEU A 32 -10.39 27.41 -9.28
C LEU A 32 -9.81 26.78 -10.57
N PRO A 33 -10.38 27.00 -11.79
CA PRO A 33 -9.84 26.38 -13.00
C PRO A 33 -8.40 26.80 -13.31
N PHE A 34 -8.08 28.06 -13.09
CA PHE A 34 -6.75 28.62 -13.37
C PHE A 34 -5.73 28.17 -12.32
N GLU A 35 -6.14 28.20 -11.05
CA GLU A 35 -5.31 27.72 -9.93
C GLU A 35 -5.04 26.22 -10.04
N MET A 36 -6.04 25.42 -10.40
CA MET A 36 -5.87 23.98 -10.66
C MET A 36 -4.93 23.72 -11.84
N MET A 37 -4.97 24.54 -12.88
CA MET A 37 -4.04 24.42 -14.00
C MET A 37 -2.60 24.74 -13.56
N MET A 38 -2.39 25.82 -12.81
CA MET A 38 -1.06 26.23 -12.35
C MET A 38 -0.49 25.25 -11.32
N ILE A 39 -1.24 24.96 -10.25
CA ILE A 39 -0.78 24.12 -9.14
C ILE A 39 -0.77 22.66 -9.54
N GLY A 40 -1.89 22.15 -10.05
CA GLY A 40 -2.03 20.74 -10.44
C GLY A 40 -1.15 20.38 -11.62
N GLY A 41 -1.08 21.26 -12.64
CA GLY A 41 -0.21 21.06 -13.81
C GLY A 41 1.27 21.05 -13.42
N ALA A 42 1.71 22.00 -12.57
CA ALA A 42 3.08 22.03 -12.07
C ALA A 42 3.39 20.80 -11.18
N ALA A 43 2.46 20.36 -10.33
CA ALA A 43 2.62 19.18 -9.50
C ALA A 43 2.76 17.90 -10.34
N ILE A 44 1.94 17.76 -11.40
CA ILE A 44 2.05 16.66 -12.35
C ILE A 44 3.41 16.73 -13.09
N GLY A 45 3.82 17.91 -13.54
CA GLY A 45 5.12 18.10 -14.19
C GLY A 45 6.28 17.72 -13.29
N ALA A 46 6.28 18.16 -12.03
CA ALA A 46 7.27 17.81 -11.03
C ALA A 46 7.30 16.29 -10.75
N PHE A 47 6.13 15.67 -10.64
CA PHE A 47 5.99 14.23 -10.46
C PHE A 47 6.59 13.45 -11.64
N LEU A 48 6.35 13.87 -12.89
CA LEU A 48 6.90 13.25 -14.09
C LEU A 48 8.43 13.42 -14.20
N ILE A 49 8.98 14.55 -13.73
CA ILE A 49 10.44 14.79 -13.70
C ILE A 49 11.12 13.88 -12.66
N SER A 50 10.46 13.66 -11.51
CA SER A 50 11.05 12.96 -10.39
C SER A 50 10.91 11.44 -10.47
N ASN A 51 10.10 10.91 -11.39
CA ASN A 51 9.77 9.48 -11.46
C ASN A 51 9.90 8.95 -12.87
N ASP A 52 10.33 7.69 -13.01
CA ASP A 52 10.30 7.00 -14.29
C ASP A 52 8.86 6.61 -14.71
N MET A 53 8.68 6.23 -15.97
CA MET A 53 7.37 5.88 -16.51
C MET A 53 6.76 4.62 -15.85
N SER A 54 7.58 3.73 -15.33
CA SER A 54 7.14 2.55 -14.58
C SER A 54 6.53 2.97 -13.26
N ALA A 55 7.23 3.81 -12.49
CA ALA A 55 6.76 4.35 -11.22
C ALA A 55 5.45 5.16 -11.38
N VAL A 56 5.34 5.96 -12.45
CA VAL A 56 4.10 6.71 -12.76
C VAL A 56 2.92 5.77 -12.95
N LYS A 57 3.08 4.70 -13.75
CA LYS A 57 2.02 3.70 -13.99
C LYS A 57 1.67 2.93 -12.71
N HIS A 58 2.67 2.53 -11.94
CA HIS A 58 2.46 1.84 -10.66
C HIS A 58 1.72 2.72 -9.67
N THR A 59 2.12 3.97 -9.49
CA THR A 59 1.47 4.93 -8.59
C THR A 59 0.00 5.16 -9.00
N ALA A 60 -0.28 5.34 -10.29
CA ALA A 60 -1.64 5.51 -10.79
C ALA A 60 -2.54 4.29 -10.49
N LYS A 61 -2.00 3.07 -10.61
CA LYS A 61 -2.69 1.82 -10.26
C LYS A 61 -2.91 1.69 -8.75
N ASP A 62 -1.91 2.06 -7.97
CA ASP A 62 -1.89 1.89 -6.52
C ASP A 62 -2.82 2.86 -5.78
N ILE A 63 -3.14 4.02 -6.38
CA ILE A 63 -4.18 4.92 -5.85
C ILE A 63 -5.51 4.17 -5.60
N GLY A 64 -5.83 3.17 -6.44
CA GLY A 64 -7.00 2.32 -6.24
C GLY A 64 -6.98 1.52 -4.93
N LYS A 65 -5.81 1.18 -4.38
CA LYS A 65 -5.65 0.47 -3.11
C LYS A 65 -6.12 1.29 -1.91
N VAL A 66 -6.04 2.62 -1.99
CA VAL A 66 -6.52 3.55 -0.95
C VAL A 66 -8.00 3.31 -0.62
N PHE A 67 -8.80 2.98 -1.63
CA PHE A 67 -10.24 2.74 -1.49
C PHE A 67 -10.57 1.28 -1.18
N LYS A 68 -9.79 0.33 -1.70
CA LYS A 68 -10.00 -1.12 -1.50
C LYS A 68 -9.51 -1.60 -0.13
N GLY A 69 -8.46 -0.96 0.41
CA GLY A 69 -7.79 -1.40 1.64
C GLY A 69 -6.83 -2.57 1.43
N PRO A 70 -6.32 -3.18 2.52
CA PRO A 70 -5.40 -4.31 2.47
C PRO A 70 -5.97 -5.51 1.71
N LYS A 71 -5.09 -6.20 1.00
CA LYS A 71 -5.42 -7.39 0.21
C LYS A 71 -5.77 -8.58 1.10
N TRP A 72 -4.97 -8.78 2.17
CA TRP A 72 -5.02 -9.96 3.00
C TRP A 72 -5.95 -9.78 4.19
N LYS A 73 -6.78 -10.80 4.46
CA LYS A 73 -7.78 -10.83 5.53
C LYS A 73 -7.46 -11.96 6.51
N PRO A 74 -8.08 -11.98 7.71
CA PRO A 74 -7.83 -13.04 8.71
C PRO A 74 -7.94 -14.48 8.17
N GLU A 75 -8.89 -14.70 7.25
CA GLU A 75 -9.08 -16.01 6.59
C GLU A 75 -7.87 -16.41 5.75
N ASP A 76 -7.28 -15.45 5.01
CA ASP A 76 -6.12 -15.68 4.17
C ASP A 76 -4.87 -16.05 4.99
N TYR A 77 -4.72 -15.48 6.18
CA TYR A 77 -3.62 -15.83 7.11
C TYR A 77 -3.78 -17.26 7.62
N ARG A 78 -5.01 -17.69 7.96
CA ARG A 78 -5.27 -19.08 8.32
C ARG A 78 -4.95 -20.03 7.16
N ASP A 79 -5.41 -19.69 5.97
CA ASP A 79 -5.23 -20.49 4.76
C ASP A 79 -3.74 -20.62 4.40
N LEU A 80 -2.97 -19.53 4.54
CA LEU A 80 -1.52 -19.56 4.39
C LEU A 80 -0.84 -20.51 5.38
N LEU A 81 -1.21 -20.46 6.65
CA LEU A 81 -0.66 -21.34 7.68
C LEU A 81 -0.99 -22.82 7.38
N CYS A 82 -2.19 -23.09 6.88
CA CYS A 82 -2.60 -24.42 6.45
C CYS A 82 -1.79 -24.92 5.24
N LEU A 83 -1.59 -24.08 4.23
CA LEU A 83 -0.76 -24.40 3.07
C LEU A 83 0.68 -24.69 3.49
N LEU A 84 1.30 -23.81 4.27
CA LEU A 84 2.68 -23.96 4.73
C LEU A 84 2.84 -25.23 5.60
N PHE A 85 1.84 -25.55 6.44
CA PHE A 85 1.85 -26.79 7.21
C PHE A 85 1.91 -28.00 6.30
N SER A 86 1.08 -28.06 5.27
CA SER A 86 1.03 -29.18 4.33
C SER A 86 2.34 -29.33 3.56
N LEU A 87 2.90 -28.23 3.05
CA LEU A 87 4.19 -28.20 2.36
C LEU A 87 5.34 -28.69 3.25
N ILE A 88 5.45 -28.16 4.48
CA ILE A 88 6.50 -28.55 5.43
C ILE A 88 6.38 -30.03 5.80
N ARG A 89 5.15 -30.53 5.98
CA ARG A 89 4.92 -31.92 6.33
C ARG A 89 5.35 -32.85 5.20
N ILE A 90 4.99 -32.55 3.96
CA ILE A 90 5.37 -33.33 2.79
C ILE A 90 6.88 -33.26 2.56
N ALA A 91 7.48 -32.08 2.62
CA ALA A 91 8.91 -31.89 2.45
C ALA A 91 9.76 -32.72 3.43
N ARG A 92 9.25 -32.94 4.65
CA ARG A 92 9.93 -33.77 5.66
C ARG A 92 9.70 -35.27 5.47
N ALA A 93 8.56 -35.65 4.94
CA ALA A 93 8.24 -37.06 4.69
C ALA A 93 8.89 -37.55 3.38
N ASN A 94 8.80 -36.75 2.34
CA ASN A 94 9.30 -37.05 1.01
C ASN A 94 9.74 -35.78 0.27
N PRO A 95 11.02 -35.38 0.32
CA PRO A 95 11.53 -34.19 -0.37
C PRO A 95 11.27 -34.18 -1.88
N VAL A 96 11.26 -35.36 -2.54
CA VAL A 96 11.02 -35.47 -3.99
C VAL A 96 9.56 -35.12 -4.33
N GLU A 97 8.63 -35.45 -3.46
CA GLU A 97 7.21 -35.17 -3.67
C GLU A 97 6.93 -33.67 -3.59
N VAL A 98 7.56 -32.95 -2.64
CA VAL A 98 7.36 -31.50 -2.52
C VAL A 98 7.90 -30.76 -3.75
N GLU A 99 8.97 -31.27 -4.40
CA GLU A 99 9.50 -30.66 -5.63
C GLU A 99 8.44 -30.57 -6.73
N GLN A 100 7.59 -31.59 -6.90
CA GLN A 100 6.52 -31.56 -7.90
C GLN A 100 5.51 -30.43 -7.65
N HIS A 101 5.21 -30.15 -6.39
CA HIS A 101 4.27 -29.08 -6.01
C HIS A 101 4.86 -27.68 -6.13
N ILE A 102 6.16 -27.49 -5.89
CA ILE A 102 6.83 -26.19 -5.98
C ILE A 102 7.30 -25.85 -7.40
N GLU A 103 7.50 -26.84 -8.28
CA GLU A 103 7.85 -26.61 -9.70
C GLU A 103 6.63 -26.17 -10.52
N ASP A 104 5.46 -26.75 -10.26
CA ASP A 104 4.20 -26.34 -10.91
C ASP A 104 3.10 -26.10 -9.86
N PRO A 105 3.14 -24.93 -9.16
CA PRO A 105 2.13 -24.57 -8.17
C PRO A 105 0.72 -24.50 -8.74
N GLN A 106 0.57 -24.19 -10.03
CA GLN A 106 -0.73 -24.04 -10.69
C GLN A 106 -1.44 -25.40 -10.89
N ALA A 107 -0.68 -26.47 -11.08
CA ALA A 107 -1.20 -27.83 -11.18
C ALA A 107 -1.21 -28.57 -9.84
N SER A 108 -0.75 -27.95 -8.77
CA SER A 108 -0.59 -28.57 -7.46
C SER A 108 -1.91 -28.66 -6.68
N ASP A 109 -2.24 -29.87 -6.22
CA ASP A 109 -3.39 -30.11 -5.34
C ASP A 109 -3.24 -29.42 -3.98
N LEU A 110 -2.02 -29.11 -3.55
CA LEU A 110 -1.76 -28.39 -2.30
C LEU A 110 -2.09 -26.92 -2.39
N PHE A 111 -1.83 -26.26 -3.54
CA PHE A 111 -2.11 -24.85 -3.76
C PHE A 111 -3.54 -24.61 -4.24
N SER A 112 -4.15 -25.56 -4.94
CA SER A 112 -5.49 -25.40 -5.55
C SER A 112 -6.60 -25.01 -4.55
N PRO A 113 -6.60 -25.45 -3.26
CA PRO A 113 -7.59 -25.00 -2.28
C PRO A 113 -7.46 -23.53 -1.89
N TYR A 114 -6.33 -22.88 -2.23
CA TYR A 114 -5.99 -21.50 -1.83
C TYR A 114 -5.84 -20.57 -3.04
N PRO A 115 -6.89 -20.36 -3.85
CA PRO A 115 -6.79 -19.66 -5.13
C PRO A 115 -6.32 -18.21 -5.01
N LYS A 116 -6.57 -17.55 -3.89
CA LYS A 116 -6.13 -16.19 -3.64
C LYS A 116 -4.62 -16.09 -3.41
N ILE A 117 -4.04 -17.07 -2.71
CA ILE A 117 -2.59 -17.19 -2.52
C ILE A 117 -1.95 -17.57 -3.86
N LEU A 118 -2.52 -18.54 -4.56
CA LEU A 118 -2.04 -19.01 -5.86
C LEU A 118 -2.06 -17.90 -6.93
N ALA A 119 -2.98 -16.96 -6.86
CA ALA A 119 -3.05 -15.79 -7.73
C ALA A 119 -2.03 -14.69 -7.39
N ASP A 120 -1.38 -14.76 -6.23
CA ASP A 120 -0.33 -13.83 -5.82
C ASP A 120 1.05 -14.39 -6.16
N LYS A 121 1.60 -13.89 -7.26
CA LYS A 121 2.91 -14.35 -7.75
C LYS A 121 4.01 -14.17 -6.69
N GLU A 122 4.00 -13.07 -5.93
CA GLU A 122 5.04 -12.80 -4.92
C GLU A 122 4.99 -13.81 -3.79
N ALA A 123 3.80 -14.15 -3.29
CA ALA A 123 3.64 -15.17 -2.24
C ALA A 123 4.07 -16.56 -2.74
N VAL A 124 3.64 -16.94 -3.96
CA VAL A 124 4.00 -18.24 -4.55
C VAL A 124 5.50 -18.33 -4.79
N ASP A 125 6.11 -17.32 -5.43
CA ASP A 125 7.55 -17.29 -5.70
C ASP A 125 8.36 -17.32 -4.39
N LEU A 126 7.91 -16.59 -3.34
CA LEU A 126 8.58 -16.61 -2.05
C LEU A 126 8.55 -17.99 -1.39
N ILE A 127 7.40 -18.67 -1.42
CA ILE A 127 7.25 -20.02 -0.87
C ILE A 127 8.08 -21.01 -1.67
N CYS A 128 7.90 -21.07 -3.00
CA CYS A 128 8.52 -22.07 -3.85
C CYS A 128 10.04 -21.92 -3.92
N ASP A 129 10.57 -20.70 -4.07
CA ASP A 129 12.00 -20.47 -4.13
C ASP A 129 12.69 -20.79 -2.81
N THR A 130 12.04 -20.47 -1.68
CA THR A 130 12.59 -20.82 -0.36
C THR A 130 12.58 -22.33 -0.13
N MET A 131 11.50 -23.00 -0.47
CA MET A 131 11.41 -24.45 -0.36
C MET A 131 12.43 -25.15 -1.28
N ARG A 132 12.61 -24.67 -2.51
CA ARG A 132 13.63 -25.17 -3.45
C ARG A 132 15.05 -24.95 -2.90
N SER A 133 15.33 -23.81 -2.30
CA SER A 133 16.61 -23.55 -1.65
C SER A 133 16.87 -24.51 -0.51
N ALA A 134 15.84 -24.85 0.27
CA ALA A 134 15.93 -25.81 1.36
C ALA A 134 16.21 -27.25 0.87
N THR A 135 15.69 -27.66 -0.31
CA THR A 135 15.94 -28.98 -0.88
C THR A 135 17.32 -29.12 -1.53
N MET A 136 17.92 -28.02 -1.96
CA MET A 136 19.25 -27.98 -2.59
C MET A 136 20.43 -28.04 -1.63
N ASN A 137 20.23 -28.44 -0.37
CA ASN A 137 21.28 -28.53 0.68
C ASN A 137 22.01 -27.21 0.96
N TYR A 138 21.29 -26.13 1.19
CA TYR A 138 21.87 -24.99 1.88
C TYR A 138 22.11 -25.40 3.34
N ASP A 139 23.35 -25.75 3.65
CA ASP A 139 23.74 -26.28 4.97
C ASP A 139 23.62 -25.24 6.11
N ASP A 140 23.44 -23.96 5.76
CA ASP A 140 23.35 -22.88 6.72
C ASP A 140 22.01 -22.14 6.62
N PRO A 141 21.07 -22.37 7.56
CA PRO A 141 19.80 -21.65 7.64
C PRO A 141 19.93 -20.14 7.67
N HIS A 142 21.01 -19.60 8.27
CA HIS A 142 21.23 -18.17 8.37
C HIS A 142 21.51 -17.50 7.01
N GLN A 143 22.17 -18.21 6.09
CA GLN A 143 22.40 -17.69 4.73
C GLN A 143 21.08 -17.56 3.96
N VAL A 144 20.19 -18.55 4.08
CA VAL A 144 18.86 -18.50 3.44
C VAL A 144 18.02 -17.39 4.06
N GLU A 145 18.05 -17.24 5.38
CA GLU A 145 17.36 -16.14 6.09
C GLU A 145 17.84 -14.78 5.61
N GLU A 146 19.16 -14.54 5.50
CA GLU A 146 19.71 -13.28 5.00
C GLU A 146 19.26 -12.96 3.56
N VAL A 147 19.26 -13.97 2.69
CA VAL A 147 18.78 -13.80 1.30
C VAL A 147 17.30 -13.45 1.27
N LEU A 148 16.47 -14.12 2.09
CA LEU A 148 15.06 -13.82 2.22
C LEU A 148 14.80 -12.41 2.74
N GLU A 149 15.54 -11.98 3.77
CA GLU A 149 15.40 -10.63 4.32
C GLU A 149 15.72 -9.57 3.27
N LYS A 150 16.83 -9.70 2.55
CA LYS A 150 17.20 -8.78 1.47
C LYS A 150 16.16 -8.74 0.35
N ARG A 151 15.62 -9.90 -0.04
CA ARG A 151 14.55 -9.98 -1.05
C ARG A 151 13.30 -9.26 -0.56
N MET A 152 12.87 -9.52 0.66
CA MET A 152 11.68 -8.90 1.25
C MET A 152 11.84 -7.39 1.41
N GLU A 153 13.01 -6.93 1.87
CA GLU A 153 13.33 -5.51 1.98
C GLU A 153 13.26 -4.83 0.60
N ALA A 154 13.87 -5.41 -0.44
CA ALA A 154 13.81 -4.88 -1.80
C ALA A 154 12.36 -4.79 -2.33
N ASN A 155 11.55 -5.84 -2.13
CA ASN A 155 10.15 -5.87 -2.55
C ASN A 155 9.30 -4.85 -1.78
N PHE A 156 9.52 -4.73 -0.47
CA PHE A 156 8.83 -3.73 0.36
C PHE A 156 9.18 -2.31 -0.05
N HIS A 157 10.48 -2.01 -0.28
CA HIS A 157 10.90 -0.70 -0.78
C HIS A 157 10.26 -0.39 -2.14
N HIS A 158 10.20 -1.36 -3.04
CA HIS A 158 9.54 -1.19 -4.33
C HIS A 158 8.03 -0.91 -4.16
N ALA A 159 7.34 -1.64 -3.30
CA ALA A 159 5.92 -1.43 -3.03
C ALA A 159 5.64 -0.06 -2.36
N MET A 160 6.56 0.42 -1.52
CA MET A 160 6.46 1.73 -0.84
C MET A 160 6.69 2.92 -1.79
N HIS A 161 7.30 2.69 -2.95
CA HIS A 161 7.68 3.77 -3.88
C HIS A 161 6.49 4.66 -4.26
N SER A 162 5.32 4.08 -4.55
CA SER A 162 4.09 4.81 -4.90
C SER A 162 3.62 5.74 -3.77
N SER A 163 3.74 5.30 -2.51
CA SER A 163 3.38 6.12 -1.35
C SER A 163 4.35 7.29 -1.17
N HIS A 164 5.65 7.05 -1.30
CA HIS A 164 6.68 8.09 -1.21
C HIS A 164 6.54 9.11 -2.35
N ALA A 165 6.27 8.67 -3.56
CA ALA A 165 6.06 9.54 -4.71
C ALA A 165 4.84 10.46 -4.50
N LEU A 166 3.72 9.93 -3.98
CA LEU A 166 2.55 10.74 -3.61
C LEU A 166 2.85 11.72 -2.46
N GLN A 167 3.64 11.29 -1.47
CA GLN A 167 4.03 12.16 -0.36
C GLN A 167 4.87 13.33 -0.85
N THR A 168 5.82 13.09 -1.76
CA THR A 168 6.64 14.15 -2.39
C THR A 168 5.76 15.17 -3.12
N VAL A 169 4.72 14.71 -3.82
CA VAL A 169 3.73 15.62 -4.44
C VAL A 169 3.00 16.43 -3.38
N ALA A 170 2.52 15.79 -2.31
CA ALA A 170 1.82 16.45 -1.22
C ALA A 170 2.68 17.57 -0.59
N ASP A 171 3.95 17.29 -0.36
CA ASP A 171 4.90 18.24 0.26
C ASP A 171 5.22 19.42 -0.67
N GLY A 172 5.17 19.22 -1.98
CA GLY A 172 5.39 20.27 -2.99
C GLY A 172 4.18 21.18 -3.22
N LEU A 173 2.96 20.70 -3.03
CA LEU A 173 1.73 21.45 -3.34
C LEU A 173 1.60 22.80 -2.63
N PRO A 174 1.94 22.98 -1.33
CA PRO A 174 1.87 24.26 -0.67
C PRO A 174 2.81 25.30 -1.32
N ALA A 175 4.04 24.90 -1.68
CA ALA A 175 4.99 25.77 -2.36
C ALA A 175 4.49 26.19 -3.75
N LEU A 176 3.89 25.27 -4.51
CA LEU A 176 3.26 25.57 -5.78
C LEU A 176 2.05 26.51 -5.61
N GLY A 177 1.30 26.38 -4.51
CA GLY A 177 0.24 27.32 -4.15
C GLY A 177 0.75 28.73 -3.89
N ILE A 178 1.92 28.87 -3.27
CA ILE A 178 2.57 30.18 -3.08
C ILE A 178 3.00 30.76 -4.44
N VAL A 179 3.57 29.96 -5.34
CA VAL A 179 3.92 30.41 -6.69
C VAL A 179 2.69 30.95 -7.44
N ALA A 180 1.58 30.22 -7.40
CA ALA A 180 0.33 30.64 -8.03
C ALA A 180 -0.20 31.97 -7.42
N ALA A 181 -0.16 32.09 -6.09
CA ALA A 181 -0.56 33.33 -5.39
C ALA A 181 0.32 34.51 -5.78
N VAL A 182 1.63 34.37 -5.87
CA VAL A 182 2.56 35.43 -6.30
C VAL A 182 2.26 35.85 -7.72
N LEU A 183 2.01 34.95 -8.66
CA LEU A 183 1.59 35.28 -10.03
C LEU A 183 0.25 36.03 -10.04
N GLY A 184 -0.68 35.65 -9.18
CA GLY A 184 -1.95 36.35 -8.98
C GLY A 184 -1.76 37.81 -8.47
N VAL A 185 -0.83 38.03 -7.52
CA VAL A 185 -0.46 39.34 -7.04
C VAL A 185 0.19 40.17 -8.16
N ILE A 186 1.13 39.62 -8.92
CA ILE A 186 1.76 40.31 -10.08
C ILE A 186 0.69 40.77 -11.06
N LYS A 187 -0.29 39.90 -11.39
CA LYS A 187 -1.43 40.26 -12.25
C LYS A 187 -2.25 41.38 -11.65
N THR A 188 -2.49 41.39 -10.33
CA THR A 188 -3.26 42.46 -9.64
C THR A 188 -2.53 43.79 -9.69
N MET A 189 -1.21 43.79 -9.51
CA MET A 189 -0.39 45.03 -9.61
C MET A 189 -0.43 45.62 -11.02
N GLY A 190 -0.52 44.81 -12.07
CA GLY A 190 -0.75 45.25 -13.45
C GLY A 190 -2.15 45.89 -13.68
N SER A 191 -3.03 45.83 -12.71
CA SER A 191 -4.40 46.38 -12.76
C SER A 191 -4.66 47.44 -11.70
N ILE A 192 -3.61 48.11 -11.19
CA ILE A 192 -3.69 49.03 -10.03
C ILE A 192 -4.60 50.23 -10.29
N ASP A 193 -4.79 50.60 -11.55
CA ASP A 193 -5.65 51.72 -11.96
C ASP A 193 -7.15 51.36 -11.98
N GLN A 194 -7.48 50.11 -11.69
CA GLN A 194 -8.86 49.62 -11.66
C GLN A 194 -9.58 50.03 -10.36
N PRO A 195 -10.93 50.10 -10.36
CA PRO A 195 -11.69 50.36 -9.15
C PRO A 195 -11.36 49.36 -8.01
N PRO A 196 -11.44 49.83 -6.74
CA PRO A 196 -11.12 49.00 -5.56
C PRO A 196 -11.87 47.64 -5.50
N GLU A 197 -13.10 47.59 -6.01
CA GLU A 197 -13.88 46.37 -6.09
C GLU A 197 -13.27 45.33 -7.03
N VAL A 198 -12.64 45.77 -8.13
CA VAL A 198 -11.96 44.90 -9.07
C VAL A 198 -10.67 44.40 -8.45
N LEU A 199 -9.89 45.28 -7.82
CA LEU A 199 -8.66 44.93 -7.10
C LEU A 199 -8.94 43.90 -5.99
N GLY A 200 -10.00 44.14 -5.20
CA GLY A 200 -10.40 43.20 -4.14
C GLY A 200 -10.73 41.79 -4.67
N LYS A 201 -11.38 41.70 -5.85
CA LYS A 201 -11.64 40.38 -6.50
C LYS A 201 -10.37 39.73 -7.00
N LEU A 202 -9.41 40.50 -7.55
CA LEU A 202 -8.13 39.97 -8.03
C LEU A 202 -7.25 39.48 -6.87
N ILE A 203 -7.16 40.23 -5.77
CA ILE A 203 -6.45 39.86 -4.55
C ILE A 203 -7.08 38.60 -3.94
N GLY A 204 -8.42 38.59 -3.81
CA GLY A 204 -9.14 37.41 -3.32
C GLY A 204 -8.88 36.16 -4.18
N GLY A 205 -8.82 36.32 -5.51
CA GLY A 205 -8.45 35.25 -6.44
C GLY A 205 -7.03 34.74 -6.22
N ALA A 206 -6.05 35.62 -6.06
CA ALA A 206 -4.66 35.26 -5.81
C ALA A 206 -4.49 34.40 -4.51
N LEU A 207 -5.23 34.75 -3.46
CA LEU A 207 -5.21 34.01 -2.20
C LEU A 207 -5.81 32.61 -2.32
N VAL A 208 -6.67 32.34 -3.31
CA VAL A 208 -7.22 31.01 -3.58
C VAL A 208 -6.10 30.03 -3.95
N GLY A 209 -5.05 30.49 -4.64
CA GLY A 209 -3.89 29.63 -4.98
C GLY A 209 -3.22 29.04 -3.74
N THR A 210 -2.87 29.89 -2.76
CA THR A 210 -2.27 29.41 -1.49
C THR A 210 -3.22 28.46 -0.76
N PHE A 211 -4.49 28.84 -0.63
CA PHE A 211 -5.50 28.00 0.00
C PHE A 211 -5.58 26.64 -0.69
N LEU A 212 -5.67 26.62 -2.02
CA LEU A 212 -5.82 25.38 -2.79
C LEU A 212 -4.59 24.49 -2.66
N GLY A 213 -3.37 25.04 -2.73
CA GLY A 213 -2.13 24.28 -2.54
C GLY A 213 -2.09 23.55 -1.19
N VAL A 214 -2.39 24.27 -0.10
CA VAL A 214 -2.45 23.70 1.25
C VAL A 214 -3.60 22.70 1.41
N PHE A 215 -4.77 23.03 0.87
CA PHE A 215 -5.94 22.16 0.93
C PHE A 215 -5.70 20.82 0.20
N LEU A 216 -5.15 20.86 -1.01
CA LEU A 216 -4.82 19.65 -1.76
C LEU A 216 -3.74 18.80 -1.05
N ALA A 217 -2.71 19.47 -0.50
CA ALA A 217 -1.62 18.81 0.20
C ALA A 217 -2.12 18.01 1.41
N TYR A 218 -2.73 18.71 2.36
CA TYR A 218 -3.05 18.13 3.67
C TYR A 218 -4.48 17.58 3.76
N GLY A 219 -5.37 18.04 2.88
CA GLY A 219 -6.74 17.53 2.84
C GLY A 219 -6.92 16.28 1.97
N LEU A 220 -6.09 16.10 0.94
CA LEU A 220 -6.29 15.01 -0.03
C LEU A 220 -5.03 14.17 -0.26
N VAL A 221 -4.00 14.75 -0.88
CA VAL A 221 -2.84 13.96 -1.39
C VAL A 221 -2.04 13.33 -0.26
N GLY A 222 -1.75 14.09 0.81
CA GLY A 222 -1.05 13.57 1.99
C GLY A 222 -1.79 12.42 2.69
N PRO A 223 -3.09 12.58 3.03
CA PRO A 223 -3.91 11.47 3.53
C PRO A 223 -3.95 10.26 2.61
N PHE A 224 -3.94 10.44 1.28
CA PHE A 224 -3.89 9.32 0.33
C PHE A 224 -2.53 8.61 0.37
N ALA A 225 -1.43 9.38 0.40
CA ALA A 225 -0.09 8.82 0.55
C ALA A 225 0.03 8.02 1.86
N GLY A 226 -0.42 8.58 2.98
CA GLY A 226 -0.42 7.92 4.28
C GLY A 226 -1.29 6.66 4.31
N LYS A 227 -2.48 6.69 3.68
CA LYS A 227 -3.34 5.50 3.60
C LYS A 227 -2.73 4.42 2.72
N LEU A 228 -2.13 4.79 1.59
CA LEU A 228 -1.43 3.84 0.71
C LEU A 228 -0.26 3.19 1.44
N LYS A 229 0.52 3.97 2.18
CA LYS A 229 1.59 3.46 3.05
C LYS A 229 1.07 2.40 4.02
N ALA A 230 0.02 2.72 4.76
CA ALA A 230 -0.58 1.80 5.73
C ALA A 230 -1.10 0.50 5.10
N VAL A 231 -1.65 0.57 3.86
CA VAL A 231 -2.09 -0.62 3.13
C VAL A 231 -0.92 -1.49 2.71
N VAL A 232 0.17 -0.90 2.22
CA VAL A 232 1.38 -1.63 1.82
C VAL A 232 2.07 -2.27 3.03
N GLU A 233 2.16 -1.56 4.16
CA GLU A 233 2.71 -2.08 5.41
C GLU A 233 1.89 -3.27 5.93
N GLU A 234 0.57 -3.17 5.88
CA GLU A 234 -0.34 -4.24 6.30
C GLU A 234 -0.21 -5.48 5.39
N ASP A 235 -0.18 -5.29 4.07
CA ASP A 235 0.00 -6.39 3.12
C ASP A 235 1.38 -7.07 3.28
N ASN A 236 2.41 -6.32 3.67
CA ASN A 236 3.75 -6.85 3.90
C ASN A 236 3.83 -7.86 5.06
N HIS A 237 2.97 -7.74 6.07
CA HIS A 237 2.91 -8.71 7.17
C HIS A 237 2.59 -10.13 6.69
N PHE A 238 1.83 -10.28 5.61
CA PHE A 238 1.54 -11.58 5.02
C PHE A 238 2.80 -12.27 4.48
N TYR A 239 3.65 -11.53 3.81
CA TYR A 239 4.93 -12.06 3.28
C TYR A 239 5.94 -12.31 4.41
N GLN A 240 5.96 -11.44 5.43
CA GLN A 240 6.77 -11.67 6.63
C GLN A 240 6.39 -12.97 7.32
N LEU A 241 5.10 -13.30 7.39
CA LEU A 241 4.63 -14.56 7.93
C LEU A 241 5.20 -15.76 7.17
N ILE A 242 5.22 -15.71 5.82
CA ILE A 242 5.83 -16.76 4.99
C ILE A 242 7.29 -16.95 5.41
N LYS A 243 8.05 -15.85 5.48
CA LYS A 243 9.47 -15.90 5.89
C LYS A 243 9.63 -16.55 7.26
N GLU A 244 8.92 -16.10 8.28
CA GLU A 244 9.06 -16.59 9.66
C GLU A 244 8.78 -18.10 9.77
N VAL A 245 7.73 -18.58 9.09
CA VAL A 245 7.39 -20.01 9.09
C VAL A 245 8.45 -20.85 8.39
N LEU A 246 8.93 -20.37 7.23
CA LEU A 246 9.93 -21.11 6.46
C LEU A 246 11.31 -21.09 7.12
N VAL A 247 11.71 -19.97 7.73
CA VAL A 247 12.95 -19.90 8.53
C VAL A 247 12.87 -20.83 9.74
N ALA A 248 11.74 -20.88 10.45
CA ALA A 248 11.55 -21.83 11.53
C ALA A 248 11.69 -23.29 11.05
N ASN A 249 11.22 -23.59 9.82
CA ASN A 249 11.42 -24.91 9.22
C ASN A 249 12.89 -25.21 8.89
N LEU A 250 13.65 -24.24 8.39
CA LEU A 250 15.09 -24.36 8.12
C LEU A 250 15.87 -24.65 9.41
N HIS A 251 15.45 -24.09 10.54
CA HIS A 251 16.00 -24.39 11.88
C HIS A 251 15.53 -25.74 12.44
N ASN A 252 14.92 -26.60 11.63
CA ASN A 252 14.45 -27.92 12.03
C ASN A 252 13.37 -27.96 13.11
N HIS A 253 12.65 -26.88 13.35
CA HIS A 253 11.47 -26.91 14.22
C HIS A 253 10.40 -27.81 13.60
N ASN A 254 9.69 -28.61 14.42
CA ASN A 254 8.61 -29.44 13.89
C ASN A 254 7.51 -28.61 13.21
N ALA A 255 6.76 -29.20 12.28
CA ALA A 255 5.77 -28.47 11.48
C ALA A 255 4.74 -27.70 12.34
N ALA A 256 4.29 -28.27 13.46
CA ALA A 256 3.35 -27.59 14.35
C ALA A 256 3.97 -26.36 15.02
N MET A 257 5.25 -26.43 15.39
CA MET A 257 5.97 -25.29 15.96
C MET A 257 6.22 -24.19 14.93
N CYS A 258 6.57 -24.54 13.69
CA CYS A 258 6.71 -23.57 12.61
C CYS A 258 5.41 -22.77 12.41
N ILE A 259 4.28 -23.44 12.40
CA ILE A 259 2.96 -22.80 12.25
C ILE A 259 2.61 -21.95 13.46
N GLU A 260 2.96 -22.37 14.68
CA GLU A 260 2.73 -21.55 15.86
C GLU A 260 3.61 -20.28 15.86
N VAL A 261 4.87 -20.36 15.40
CA VAL A 261 5.73 -19.18 15.17
C VAL A 261 5.02 -18.22 14.20
N GLY A 262 4.52 -18.71 13.07
CA GLY A 262 3.77 -17.90 12.13
C GLY A 262 2.51 -17.27 12.75
N ARG A 263 1.71 -18.06 13.46
CA ARG A 263 0.51 -17.56 14.13
C ARG A 263 0.81 -16.45 15.12
N GLN A 264 1.87 -16.58 15.93
CA GLN A 264 2.28 -15.56 16.91
C GLN A 264 2.79 -14.28 16.24
N ASN A 265 3.44 -14.37 15.10
CA ASN A 265 3.93 -13.23 14.33
C ASN A 265 2.84 -12.56 13.47
N THR A 266 1.65 -13.16 13.35
CA THR A 266 0.51 -12.54 12.67
C THR A 266 0.00 -11.35 13.47
N PRO A 267 -0.29 -10.19 12.82
CA PRO A 267 -0.91 -9.03 13.48
C PRO A 267 -2.16 -9.42 14.25
N THR A 268 -2.35 -8.84 15.42
CA THR A 268 -3.40 -9.28 16.38
C THR A 268 -4.81 -9.31 15.77
N HIS A 269 -5.12 -8.36 14.88
CA HIS A 269 -6.43 -8.25 14.25
C HIS A 269 -6.64 -9.26 13.10
N ASN A 270 -5.56 -9.85 12.57
CA ASN A 270 -5.57 -10.89 11.53
C ASN A 270 -5.21 -12.28 12.07
N ARG A 271 -4.83 -12.37 13.35
CA ARG A 271 -4.35 -13.61 13.97
C ARG A 271 -5.49 -14.61 14.12
N PRO A 272 -5.41 -15.81 13.51
CA PRO A 272 -6.41 -16.85 13.73
C PRO A 272 -6.39 -17.32 15.19
N ALA A 273 -7.57 -17.64 15.73
CA ALA A 273 -7.65 -18.24 17.06
C ALA A 273 -6.94 -19.59 17.07
N PHE A 274 -6.33 -19.94 18.20
CA PHE A 274 -5.61 -21.21 18.34
C PHE A 274 -6.48 -22.42 18.03
N SER A 275 -7.72 -22.45 18.60
CA SER A 275 -8.70 -23.51 18.37
C SER A 275 -9.06 -23.69 16.89
N ASP A 276 -9.27 -22.59 16.18
CA ASP A 276 -9.71 -22.62 14.79
C ASP A 276 -8.61 -23.15 13.87
N LEU A 277 -7.37 -22.70 14.11
CA LEU A 277 -6.22 -23.19 13.38
C LEU A 277 -5.93 -24.66 13.70
N GLU A 278 -5.98 -25.06 14.98
CA GLU A 278 -5.78 -26.45 15.39
C GLU A 278 -6.79 -27.40 14.74
N ASN A 279 -8.07 -27.00 14.66
CA ASN A 279 -9.10 -27.80 14.00
C ASN A 279 -8.82 -27.94 12.49
N ALA A 280 -8.50 -26.84 11.80
CA ALA A 280 -8.14 -26.88 10.39
C ALA A 280 -6.93 -27.79 10.12
N LEU A 281 -5.91 -27.73 10.97
CA LEU A 281 -4.73 -28.61 10.85
C LEU A 281 -5.04 -30.08 11.13
N LYS A 282 -6.01 -30.40 12.02
CA LYS A 282 -6.46 -31.77 12.26
C LYS A 282 -7.19 -32.34 11.04
N GLU A 283 -8.06 -31.54 10.41
CA GLU A 283 -8.76 -31.93 9.19
C GLU A 283 -7.76 -32.23 8.04
N LEU A 284 -6.74 -31.39 7.85
CA LEU A 284 -5.67 -31.64 6.87
C LEU A 284 -4.87 -32.90 7.16
N LYS A 285 -4.64 -33.25 8.43
CA LYS A 285 -3.97 -34.51 8.81
C LYS A 285 -4.82 -35.74 8.48
N GLN A 286 -6.14 -35.64 8.67
CA GLN A 286 -7.08 -36.75 8.40
C GLN A 286 -7.29 -36.94 6.89
N ALA A 287 -7.33 -35.88 6.10
CA ALA A 287 -7.47 -35.95 4.65
C ALA A 287 -6.25 -36.56 3.94
N ALA A 288 -5.08 -36.54 4.59
CA ALA A 288 -3.82 -37.02 4.04
C ALA A 288 -3.36 -38.36 4.65
N ALA A 289 -4.18 -39.01 5.50
CA ALA A 289 -4.00 -40.35 6.06
C ALA A 289 -4.83 -41.40 5.32
#